data_dc2e993021b5863585cf5d7a8a3754de
#
_entry.id   dc2e993021b5863585cf5d7a8a3754de
#
_cell.length_a   1.000
_cell.length_b   1.000
_cell.length_c   1.000
_cell.angle_alpha   90.00
_cell.angle_beta   90.00
_cell.angle_gamma   90.00
#
_symmetry.space_group_name_H-M   'P 1'
#
loop_
_entity.id
_entity.type
_entity.pdbx_description
1 polymer ?
#
loop_
_entity_poly.entity_id
_entity_poly.type
_entity_poly.pdbx_seq_one_letter_code
_entity_poly.pdbx_strand_id
1 'polypeptide(L)'
;GILLKNAPHLVHKMSFIIPVYSWWNLLFYGVGLIFYDLLAGKKRIESTTLLSRKKTQTLLPNLKDDHLVGGIAYWDAQFNDARLAINLARSAVAYGATVINYCSVSSLFKKKGEICGVIAKDHIREKEYKIDAKVVLNATGVFSNQIRQMDQPDIKSNIVPSQGTHIVLDRKFMLGNHAILIPKTSDGRVLFS
;
A
#
# COMPACT_ATOMS: atom_id res chain seq x y z
N GLY A 1 -3.01 -2.86 12.54
CA GLY A 1 -2.83 -2.61 13.96
C GLY A 1 -1.91 -1.45 14.31
N ILE A 2 -0.65 -1.42 13.84
CA ILE A 2 0.33 -0.40 14.29
C ILE A 2 -0.07 1.01 13.86
N LEU A 3 -0.44 1.22 12.61
CA LEU A 3 -0.85 2.54 12.10
C LEU A 3 -2.09 3.07 12.83
N LEU A 4 -3.09 2.24 13.09
CA LEU A 4 -4.28 2.61 13.87
C LEU A 4 -3.93 3.11 15.27
N LYS A 5 -2.88 2.54 15.90
CA LYS A 5 -2.40 2.97 17.21
C LYS A 5 -1.61 4.28 17.15
N ASN A 6 -0.74 4.42 16.14
CA ASN A 6 0.20 5.53 16.06
C ASN A 6 -0.39 6.78 15.40
N ALA A 7 -1.38 6.60 14.52
CA ALA A 7 -2.03 7.68 13.79
C ALA A 7 -3.56 7.53 13.75
N PRO A 8 -4.26 7.45 14.92
CA PRO A 8 -5.69 7.21 14.99
C PRO A 8 -6.53 8.32 14.34
N HIS A 9 -5.97 9.51 14.20
CA HIS A 9 -6.59 10.66 13.54
C HIS A 9 -6.55 10.61 12.01
N LEU A 10 -5.77 9.69 11.44
CA LEU A 10 -5.61 9.53 9.98
C LEU A 10 -6.09 8.19 9.47
N VAL A 11 -6.02 7.16 10.31
CA VAL A 11 -6.21 5.77 9.91
C VAL A 11 -7.50 5.25 10.50
N HIS A 12 -8.37 4.72 9.64
CA HIS A 12 -9.67 4.18 10.02
C HIS A 12 -9.75 2.71 9.65
N LYS A 13 -10.54 1.95 10.42
CA LYS A 13 -10.89 0.58 10.04
C LYS A 13 -11.83 0.59 8.85
N MET A 14 -11.58 -0.27 7.88
CA MET A 14 -12.44 -0.48 6.72
C MET A 14 -12.71 -1.98 6.58
N SER A 15 -13.96 -2.36 6.44
CA SER A 15 -14.29 -3.74 6.08
C SER A 15 -14.38 -3.88 4.57
N PHE A 16 -13.74 -4.91 4.06
CA PHE A 16 -13.77 -5.32 2.66
C PHE A 16 -14.61 -6.59 2.54
N ILE A 17 -15.46 -6.61 1.54
CA ILE A 17 -16.25 -7.81 1.23
C ILE A 17 -15.79 -8.35 -0.11
N ILE A 18 -15.42 -9.62 -0.12
CA ILE A 18 -15.15 -10.40 -1.33
C ILE A 18 -16.42 -11.16 -1.68
N PRO A 19 -17.16 -10.78 -2.73
CA PRO A 19 -18.28 -11.58 -3.20
C PRO A 19 -17.77 -12.87 -3.82
N VAL A 20 -18.41 -13.99 -3.53
CA VAL A 20 -17.96 -15.30 -3.96
C VAL A 20 -19.06 -16.01 -4.73
N TYR A 21 -18.74 -16.46 -5.95
CA TYR A 21 -19.64 -17.10 -6.91
C TYR A 21 -19.37 -18.60 -7.07
N SER A 22 -18.48 -19.18 -6.26
CA SER A 22 -18.17 -20.61 -6.27
C SER A 22 -17.81 -21.08 -4.87
N TRP A 23 -18.26 -22.28 -4.48
CA TRP A 23 -17.92 -22.91 -3.20
C TRP A 23 -16.41 -23.14 -3.04
N TRP A 24 -15.70 -23.45 -4.11
CA TRP A 24 -14.24 -23.59 -4.10
C TRP A 24 -13.54 -22.28 -3.76
N ASN A 25 -14.00 -21.18 -4.35
CA ASN A 25 -13.44 -19.87 -4.04
C ASN A 25 -13.76 -19.45 -2.59
N LEU A 26 -14.93 -19.80 -2.08
CA LEU A 26 -15.29 -19.54 -0.68
C LEU A 26 -14.32 -20.22 0.27
N LEU A 27 -14.02 -21.51 0.03
CA LEU A 27 -13.05 -22.25 0.81
C LEU A 27 -11.64 -21.70 0.66
N PHE A 28 -11.20 -21.49 -0.58
CA PHE A 28 -9.82 -21.04 -0.87
C PHE A 28 -9.52 -19.67 -0.26
N TYR A 29 -10.34 -18.66 -0.54
CA TYR A 29 -10.14 -17.33 0.03
C TYR A 29 -10.43 -17.29 1.53
N GLY A 30 -11.43 -18.05 1.99
CA GLY A 30 -11.78 -18.13 3.41
C GLY A 30 -10.63 -18.68 4.25
N VAL A 31 -10.07 -19.82 3.85
CA VAL A 31 -8.90 -20.41 4.53
C VAL A 31 -7.70 -19.47 4.47
N GLY A 32 -7.43 -18.87 3.31
CA GLY A 32 -6.31 -17.94 3.15
C GLY A 32 -6.40 -16.74 4.08
N LEU A 33 -7.59 -16.11 4.19
CA LEU A 33 -7.82 -14.96 5.05
C LEU A 33 -7.85 -15.32 6.54
N ILE A 34 -8.37 -16.49 6.92
CA ILE A 34 -8.28 -16.98 8.30
C ILE A 34 -6.81 -17.20 8.68
N PHE A 35 -6.01 -17.77 7.77
CA PHE A 35 -4.58 -17.94 8.00
C PHE A 35 -3.84 -16.60 8.11
N TYR A 36 -4.22 -15.61 7.28
CA TYR A 36 -3.73 -14.22 7.40
C TYR A 36 -4.05 -13.64 8.79
N ASP A 37 -5.27 -13.85 9.29
CA ASP A 37 -5.67 -13.42 10.64
C ASP A 37 -4.83 -14.07 11.74
N LEU A 38 -4.52 -15.36 11.60
CA LEU A 38 -3.66 -16.09 12.54
C LEU A 38 -2.23 -15.51 12.56
N LEU A 39 -1.65 -15.22 11.38
CA LEU A 39 -0.34 -14.60 11.26
C LEU A 39 -0.31 -13.19 11.86
N ALA A 40 -1.40 -12.42 11.71
CA ALA A 40 -1.52 -11.09 12.29
C ALA A 40 -1.57 -11.11 13.84
N GLY A 41 -2.04 -12.20 14.44
CA GLY A 41 -2.10 -12.43 15.87
C GLY A 41 -2.77 -11.26 16.62
N LYS A 42 -2.10 -10.74 17.65
CA LYS A 42 -2.60 -9.61 18.47
C LYS A 42 -2.67 -8.26 17.72
N LYS A 43 -2.08 -8.17 16.52
CA LYS A 43 -2.10 -6.95 15.68
C LYS A 43 -3.25 -6.95 14.67
N ARG A 44 -4.05 -8.02 14.65
CA ARG A 44 -5.26 -8.12 13.84
C ARG A 44 -6.23 -6.98 14.16
N ILE A 45 -6.85 -6.41 13.14
CA ILE A 45 -7.85 -5.33 13.30
C ILE A 45 -9.15 -5.94 13.80
N GLU A 46 -9.70 -6.88 13.04
CA GLU A 46 -10.87 -7.70 13.39
C GLU A 46 -10.77 -9.06 12.70
N SER A 47 -11.65 -9.99 13.05
CA SER A 47 -11.65 -11.34 12.47
C SER A 47 -12.32 -11.40 11.12
N THR A 48 -11.77 -12.19 10.22
CA THR A 48 -12.42 -12.58 8.97
C THR A 48 -13.73 -13.35 9.26
N THR A 49 -14.78 -13.03 8.51
CA THR A 49 -16.11 -13.63 8.70
C THR A 49 -16.65 -14.12 7.35
N LEU A 50 -17.14 -15.36 7.33
CA LEU A 50 -17.87 -15.89 6.18
C LEU A 50 -19.31 -15.37 6.22
N LEU A 51 -19.78 -14.86 5.09
CA LEU A 51 -21.11 -14.29 4.94
C LEU A 51 -22.01 -15.19 4.10
N SER A 52 -23.22 -15.41 4.53
CA SER A 52 -24.24 -16.05 3.70
C SER A 52 -24.59 -15.17 2.49
N ARG A 53 -25.18 -15.76 1.44
CA ARG A 53 -25.69 -15.04 0.27
C ARG A 53 -26.56 -13.84 0.67
N LYS A 54 -27.59 -14.08 1.51
CA LYS A 54 -28.51 -13.04 1.99
C LYS A 54 -27.77 -11.90 2.69
N LYS A 55 -26.81 -12.21 3.56
CA LYS A 55 -26.03 -11.20 4.29
C LYS A 55 -25.14 -10.40 3.34
N THR A 56 -24.51 -11.04 2.38
CA THR A 56 -23.68 -10.40 1.36
C THR A 56 -24.50 -9.39 0.55
N GLN A 57 -25.69 -9.77 0.09
CA GLN A 57 -26.61 -8.90 -0.63
C GLN A 57 -27.10 -7.72 0.21
N THR A 58 -27.38 -7.95 1.50
CA THR A 58 -27.77 -6.86 2.40
C THR A 58 -26.65 -5.82 2.56
N LEU A 59 -25.40 -6.24 2.61
CA LEU A 59 -24.24 -5.35 2.77
C LEU A 59 -23.81 -4.70 1.46
N LEU A 60 -24.07 -5.36 0.33
CA LEU A 60 -23.73 -4.92 -1.01
C LEU A 60 -24.97 -5.02 -1.93
N PRO A 61 -25.93 -4.12 -1.79
CA PRO A 61 -27.24 -4.26 -2.49
C PRO A 61 -27.14 -4.12 -4.01
N ASN A 62 -26.10 -3.48 -4.53
CA ASN A 62 -25.89 -3.29 -5.98
C ASN A 62 -25.10 -4.45 -6.64
N LEU A 63 -24.78 -5.50 -5.88
CA LEU A 63 -24.06 -6.64 -6.40
C LEU A 63 -24.94 -7.51 -7.29
N LYS A 64 -24.40 -7.97 -8.42
CA LYS A 64 -25.08 -8.99 -9.25
C LYS A 64 -25.30 -10.26 -8.44
N ASP A 65 -26.53 -10.75 -8.46
CA ASP A 65 -26.97 -11.89 -7.67
C ASP A 65 -26.79 -13.23 -8.38
N ASP A 66 -26.58 -13.23 -9.69
CA ASP A 66 -26.43 -14.44 -10.49
C ASP A 66 -25.29 -15.30 -9.96
N HIS A 67 -25.62 -16.51 -9.51
CA HIS A 67 -24.67 -17.50 -8.96
C HIS A 67 -23.92 -17.07 -7.69
N LEU A 68 -24.35 -16.00 -7.01
CA LEU A 68 -23.72 -15.61 -5.74
C LEU A 68 -23.90 -16.71 -4.69
N VAL A 69 -22.81 -17.25 -4.17
CA VAL A 69 -22.79 -18.26 -3.10
C VAL A 69 -22.80 -17.59 -1.72
N GLY A 70 -22.04 -16.50 -1.58
CA GLY A 70 -21.87 -15.77 -0.33
C GLY A 70 -20.76 -14.74 -0.46
N GLY A 71 -20.17 -14.38 0.67
CA GLY A 71 -19.04 -13.44 0.71
C GLY A 71 -18.10 -13.72 1.85
N ILE A 72 -16.97 -13.05 1.82
CA ILE A 72 -16.00 -13.07 2.91
C ILE A 72 -15.74 -11.62 3.29
N ALA A 73 -16.00 -11.29 4.55
CA ALA A 73 -15.65 -9.98 5.10
C ALA A 73 -14.33 -10.07 5.83
N TYR A 74 -13.40 -9.21 5.50
CA TYR A 74 -12.13 -9.04 6.21
C TYR A 74 -11.88 -7.55 6.47
N TRP A 75 -10.93 -7.25 7.34
CA TRP A 75 -10.70 -5.89 7.79
C TRP A 75 -9.30 -5.43 7.45
N ASP A 76 -9.22 -4.21 6.94
CA ASP A 76 -7.97 -3.53 6.70
C ASP A 76 -8.07 -2.06 7.18
N ALA A 77 -7.02 -1.31 6.98
CA ALA A 77 -6.93 0.08 7.38
C ALA A 77 -7.01 0.99 6.15
N GLN A 78 -7.87 1.99 6.22
CA GLN A 78 -7.97 3.05 5.24
C GLN A 78 -7.35 4.34 5.79
N PHE A 79 -6.64 5.06 4.95
CA PHE A 79 -6.07 6.37 5.26
C PHE A 79 -5.87 7.20 3.99
N ASN A 80 -5.71 8.49 4.17
CA ASN A 80 -5.31 9.38 3.07
C ASN A 80 -3.79 9.37 2.94
N ASP A 81 -3.27 8.84 1.84
CA ASP A 81 -1.83 8.64 1.60
C ASP A 81 -1.03 9.94 1.72
N ALA A 82 -1.51 11.02 1.10
CA ALA A 82 -0.82 12.31 1.13
C ALA A 82 -0.74 12.88 2.56
N ARG A 83 -1.82 12.78 3.32
CA ARG A 83 -1.83 13.23 4.72
C ARG A 83 -0.93 12.38 5.60
N LEU A 84 -0.90 11.07 5.39
CA LEU A 84 0.00 10.17 6.12
C LEU A 84 1.45 10.51 5.81
N ALA A 85 1.81 10.69 4.54
CA ALA A 85 3.17 11.06 4.12
C ALA A 85 3.62 12.39 4.76
N ILE A 86 2.76 13.42 4.75
CA ILE A 86 3.06 14.71 5.41
C ILE A 86 3.26 14.55 6.91
N ASN A 87 2.41 13.74 7.58
CA ASN A 87 2.55 13.51 9.02
C ASN A 87 3.83 12.73 9.35
N LEU A 88 4.22 11.77 8.53
CA LEU A 88 5.49 11.06 8.68
C LEU A 88 6.68 12.01 8.53
N ALA A 89 6.66 12.88 7.51
CA ALA A 89 7.70 13.89 7.30
C ALA A 89 7.80 14.85 8.51
N ARG A 90 6.65 15.37 9.00
CA ARG A 90 6.60 16.21 10.20
C ARG A 90 7.12 15.51 11.44
N SER A 91 6.77 14.25 11.62
CA SER A 91 7.27 13.45 12.75
C SER A 91 8.79 13.26 12.66
N ALA A 92 9.31 12.96 11.46
CA ALA A 92 10.74 12.84 11.24
C ALA A 92 11.48 14.14 11.64
N VAL A 93 10.96 15.30 11.22
CA VAL A 93 11.51 16.61 11.60
C VAL A 93 11.46 16.81 13.12
N ALA A 94 10.37 16.44 13.78
CA ALA A 94 10.22 16.56 15.24
C ALA A 94 11.24 15.68 15.98
N TYR A 95 11.69 14.59 15.38
CA TYR A 95 12.76 13.73 15.89
C TYR A 95 14.18 14.14 15.43
N GLY A 96 14.33 15.33 14.85
CA GLY A 96 15.61 15.90 14.46
C GLY A 96 16.11 15.51 13.08
N ALA A 97 15.27 14.88 12.22
CA ALA A 97 15.65 14.61 10.84
C ALA A 97 15.54 15.87 9.98
N THR A 98 16.43 16.01 9.01
CA THR A 98 16.29 16.98 7.93
C THR A 98 15.51 16.35 6.79
N VAL A 99 14.34 16.91 6.47
CA VAL A 99 13.49 16.47 5.36
C VAL A 99 13.47 17.56 4.29
N ILE A 100 13.89 17.23 3.08
CA ILE A 100 14.04 18.18 1.98
C ILE A 100 13.30 17.66 0.76
N ASN A 101 12.48 18.49 0.15
CA ASN A 101 11.89 18.28 -1.16
C ASN A 101 12.64 19.07 -2.24
N TYR A 102 12.31 18.88 -3.51
CA TYR A 102 13.02 19.46 -4.67
C TYR A 102 14.53 19.22 -4.66
N CYS A 103 14.95 18.11 -4.04
CA CYS A 103 16.34 17.72 -3.94
C CYS A 103 16.48 16.25 -4.33
N SER A 104 17.19 15.98 -5.41
CA SER A 104 17.40 14.61 -5.91
C SER A 104 18.84 14.16 -5.70
N VAL A 105 19.02 12.85 -5.50
CA VAL A 105 20.37 12.26 -5.51
C VAL A 105 20.82 12.13 -6.96
N SER A 106 21.91 12.81 -7.32
CA SER A 106 22.53 12.75 -8.65
C SER A 106 23.60 11.66 -8.76
N SER A 107 24.29 11.35 -7.65
CA SER A 107 25.26 10.25 -7.61
C SER A 107 25.53 9.77 -6.18
N LEU A 108 26.13 8.57 -6.08
CA LEU A 108 26.64 8.05 -4.82
C LEU A 108 28.12 8.41 -4.67
N PHE A 109 28.50 8.82 -3.46
CA PHE A 109 29.88 9.13 -3.13
C PHE A 109 30.54 7.93 -2.43
N LYS A 110 31.69 7.49 -2.97
CA LYS A 110 32.43 6.33 -2.47
C LYS A 110 33.84 6.68 -2.01
N LYS A 111 34.29 6.00 -0.94
CA LYS A 111 35.68 5.96 -0.51
C LYS A 111 36.11 4.49 -0.38
N LYS A 112 37.21 4.10 -1.01
CA LYS A 112 37.74 2.72 -0.99
C LYS A 112 36.70 1.65 -1.38
N GLY A 113 35.78 1.99 -2.29
CA GLY A 113 34.70 1.08 -2.74
C GLY A 113 33.44 1.09 -1.87
N GLU A 114 33.45 1.71 -0.71
CA GLU A 114 32.29 1.81 0.18
C GLU A 114 31.52 3.10 -0.02
N ILE A 115 30.18 3.04 0.01
CA ILE A 115 29.30 4.21 -0.07
C ILE A 115 29.44 5.01 1.23
N CYS A 116 29.88 6.27 1.12
CA CYS A 116 30.09 7.17 2.24
C CYS A 116 29.17 8.39 2.21
N GLY A 117 28.24 8.44 1.30
CA GLY A 117 27.30 9.55 1.15
C GLY A 117 26.73 9.67 -0.25
N VAL A 118 26.14 10.82 -0.52
CA VAL A 118 25.47 11.13 -1.78
C VAL A 118 25.86 12.53 -2.28
N ILE A 119 25.78 12.74 -3.59
CA ILE A 119 25.71 14.06 -4.18
C ILE A 119 24.23 14.35 -4.43
N ALA A 120 23.73 15.43 -3.86
CA ALA A 120 22.34 15.84 -3.96
C ALA A 120 22.22 17.15 -4.75
N LYS A 121 21.32 17.19 -5.72
CA LYS A 121 21.03 18.39 -6.52
C LYS A 121 19.78 19.08 -6.00
N ASP A 122 19.93 20.33 -5.57
CA ASP A 122 18.83 21.24 -5.24
C ASP A 122 18.29 21.85 -6.56
N HIS A 123 17.06 21.48 -6.91
CA HIS A 123 16.40 21.95 -8.14
C HIS A 123 15.84 23.36 -8.06
N ILE A 124 15.87 23.99 -6.89
CA ILE A 124 15.44 25.38 -6.74
C ILE A 124 16.61 26.33 -6.99
N ARG A 125 17.79 25.99 -6.43
CA ARG A 125 19.01 26.82 -6.53
C ARG A 125 19.96 26.35 -7.61
N GLU A 126 19.66 25.23 -8.28
CA GLU A 126 20.50 24.56 -9.27
C GLU A 126 21.94 24.30 -8.78
N LYS A 127 22.08 23.93 -7.50
CA LYS A 127 23.35 23.64 -6.84
C LYS A 127 23.44 22.19 -6.39
N GLU A 128 24.67 21.67 -6.45
CA GLU A 128 24.96 20.35 -5.90
C GLU A 128 25.61 20.46 -4.51
N TYR A 129 25.23 19.53 -3.66
CA TYR A 129 25.72 19.40 -2.30
C TYR A 129 26.23 17.98 -2.07
N LYS A 130 27.43 17.89 -1.53
CA LYS A 130 27.98 16.63 -1.05
C LYS A 130 27.49 16.42 0.38
N ILE A 131 26.83 15.28 0.62
CA ILE A 131 26.33 14.91 1.93
C ILE A 131 27.03 13.63 2.36
N ASP A 132 27.87 13.72 3.37
CA ASP A 132 28.53 12.56 3.97
C ASP A 132 27.54 11.79 4.85
N ALA A 133 27.53 10.47 4.78
CA ALA A 133 26.65 9.60 5.55
C ALA A 133 27.34 8.28 5.90
N LYS A 134 27.03 7.74 7.10
CA LYS A 134 27.48 6.40 7.50
C LYS A 134 26.73 5.29 6.76
N VAL A 135 25.46 5.53 6.41
CA VAL A 135 24.59 4.60 5.70
C VAL A 135 23.70 5.39 4.74
N VAL A 136 23.51 4.88 3.55
CA VAL A 136 22.53 5.40 2.58
C VAL A 136 21.43 4.37 2.37
N LEU A 137 20.19 4.76 2.66
CA LEU A 137 19.01 3.92 2.46
C LEU A 137 18.30 4.32 1.17
N ASN A 138 18.21 3.38 0.24
CA ASN A 138 17.46 3.57 -0.99
C ASN A 138 15.98 3.17 -0.77
N ALA A 139 15.12 4.16 -0.58
CA ALA A 139 13.68 4.00 -0.43
C ALA A 139 12.91 4.72 -1.56
N THR A 140 13.45 4.76 -2.77
CA THR A 140 12.95 5.55 -3.90
C THR A 140 11.87 4.84 -4.73
N GLY A 141 11.27 3.77 -4.21
CA GLY A 141 10.15 3.05 -4.85
C GLY A 141 10.51 2.57 -6.26
N VAL A 142 9.74 2.94 -7.25
CA VAL A 142 9.94 2.53 -8.66
C VAL A 142 11.28 3.00 -9.24
N PHE A 143 11.91 4.02 -8.65
CA PHE A 143 13.20 4.55 -9.06
C PHE A 143 14.41 3.88 -8.39
N SER A 144 14.18 2.87 -7.53
CA SER A 144 15.26 2.24 -6.75
C SER A 144 16.35 1.62 -7.61
N ASN A 145 16.02 1.12 -8.81
CA ASN A 145 17.03 0.59 -9.74
C ASN A 145 18.00 1.67 -10.24
N GLN A 146 17.55 2.90 -10.42
CA GLN A 146 18.42 4.01 -10.84
C GLN A 146 19.50 4.25 -9.78
N ILE A 147 19.12 4.28 -8.51
CA ILE A 147 20.07 4.45 -7.40
C ILE A 147 21.03 3.24 -7.30
N ARG A 148 20.52 2.01 -7.50
CA ARG A 148 21.36 0.80 -7.50
C ARG A 148 22.39 0.81 -8.63
N GLN A 149 22.02 1.30 -9.81
CA GLN A 149 22.92 1.45 -10.96
C GLN A 149 24.00 2.51 -10.75
N MET A 150 23.77 3.52 -9.89
CA MET A 150 24.83 4.46 -9.47
C MET A 150 25.92 3.75 -8.64
N ASP A 151 25.56 2.66 -7.95
CA ASP A 151 26.51 1.84 -7.20
C ASP A 151 27.18 0.77 -8.09
N GLN A 152 26.37 0.04 -8.84
CA GLN A 152 26.77 -1.07 -9.71
C GLN A 152 26.10 -0.90 -11.08
N PRO A 153 26.76 -0.31 -12.09
CA PRO A 153 26.16 0.00 -13.38
C PRO A 153 25.52 -1.20 -14.09
N ASP A 154 26.14 -2.38 -13.97
CA ASP A 154 25.72 -3.60 -14.66
C ASP A 154 24.63 -4.39 -13.92
N ILE A 155 24.11 -3.87 -12.79
CA ILE A 155 23.13 -4.57 -12.01
C ILE A 155 21.80 -4.70 -12.76
N LYS A 156 21.27 -5.91 -12.85
CA LYS A 156 19.97 -6.15 -13.48
C LYS A 156 18.84 -5.53 -12.65
N SER A 157 17.84 -4.99 -13.35
CA SER A 157 16.60 -4.55 -12.71
C SER A 157 15.89 -5.74 -12.08
N ASN A 158 15.48 -5.59 -10.82
CA ASN A 158 14.66 -6.57 -10.09
C ASN A 158 13.30 -6.01 -9.70
N ILE A 159 12.96 -4.82 -10.18
CA ILE A 159 11.66 -4.16 -9.96
C ILE A 159 10.91 -4.11 -11.26
N VAL A 160 9.71 -4.66 -11.26
CA VAL A 160 8.74 -4.51 -12.33
C VAL A 160 7.68 -3.52 -11.84
N PRO A 161 7.67 -2.28 -12.36
CA PRO A 161 6.69 -1.29 -11.94
C PRO A 161 5.28 -1.70 -12.38
N SER A 162 4.31 -1.47 -11.52
CA SER A 162 2.89 -1.64 -11.81
C SER A 162 2.16 -0.34 -11.53
N GLN A 163 1.23 0.03 -12.40
CA GLN A 163 0.43 1.23 -12.25
C GLN A 163 -1.03 0.86 -12.02
N GLY A 164 -1.58 1.34 -10.90
CA GLY A 164 -3.02 1.31 -10.64
C GLY A 164 -3.72 2.53 -11.24
N THR A 165 -4.95 2.36 -11.69
CA THR A 165 -5.81 3.45 -12.15
C THR A 165 -6.94 3.63 -11.16
N HIS A 166 -7.16 4.87 -10.68
CA HIS A 166 -8.26 5.22 -9.80
C HIS A 166 -9.32 6.01 -10.58
N ILE A 167 -10.58 5.63 -10.40
CA ILE A 167 -11.73 6.34 -10.93
C ILE A 167 -12.59 6.76 -9.75
N VAL A 168 -12.91 8.04 -9.67
CA VAL A 168 -13.81 8.57 -8.63
C VAL A 168 -15.23 8.57 -9.18
N LEU A 169 -16.12 7.88 -8.49
CA LEU A 169 -17.54 7.78 -8.82
C LEU A 169 -18.39 8.37 -7.70
N ASP A 170 -19.61 8.81 -8.05
CA ASP A 170 -20.60 9.24 -7.08
C ASP A 170 -20.97 8.07 -6.15
N ARG A 171 -21.11 8.34 -4.85
CA ARG A 171 -21.43 7.34 -3.82
C ARG A 171 -22.75 6.58 -4.08
N LYS A 172 -23.67 7.14 -4.86
CA LYS A 172 -24.91 6.46 -5.27
C LYS A 172 -24.67 5.15 -6.02
N PHE A 173 -23.51 4.98 -6.66
CA PHE A 173 -23.15 3.75 -7.36
C PHE A 173 -22.70 2.63 -6.42
N MET A 174 -22.37 2.97 -5.16
CA MET A 174 -21.97 2.01 -4.15
C MET A 174 -22.65 2.33 -2.81
N LEU A 175 -23.79 1.68 -2.59
CA LEU A 175 -24.55 1.82 -1.36
C LEU A 175 -23.88 1.02 -0.23
N GLY A 176 -23.86 1.58 0.97
CA GLY A 176 -23.28 0.95 2.15
C GLY A 176 -21.94 1.55 2.58
N ASN A 177 -21.35 0.96 3.63
CA ASN A 177 -20.10 1.40 4.26
C ASN A 177 -18.98 0.36 4.16
N HIS A 178 -19.12 -0.57 3.23
CA HIS A 178 -18.16 -1.65 3.01
C HIS A 178 -17.48 -1.45 1.66
N ALA A 179 -16.19 -1.68 1.62
CA ALA A 179 -15.45 -1.76 0.37
C ALA A 179 -15.66 -3.12 -0.31
N ILE A 180 -15.55 -3.17 -1.62
CA ILE A 180 -15.59 -4.43 -2.38
C ILE A 180 -14.18 -4.75 -2.86
N LEU A 181 -13.79 -6.01 -2.72
CA LEU A 181 -12.61 -6.56 -3.38
C LEU A 181 -13.06 -7.66 -4.33
N ILE A 182 -12.76 -7.49 -5.61
CA ILE A 182 -12.90 -8.54 -6.63
C ILE A 182 -11.50 -9.05 -6.95
N PRO A 183 -11.11 -10.25 -6.46
CA PRO A 183 -9.74 -10.76 -6.60
C PRO A 183 -9.33 -11.04 -8.03
N LYS A 184 -10.30 -11.33 -8.91
CA LYS A 184 -10.06 -11.58 -10.32
C LYS A 184 -11.28 -11.19 -11.15
N THR A 185 -11.10 -10.22 -12.02
CA THR A 185 -12.07 -9.84 -13.04
C THR A 185 -11.95 -10.75 -14.27
N SER A 186 -12.85 -10.63 -15.24
CA SER A 186 -12.82 -11.42 -16.49
C SER A 186 -11.53 -11.21 -17.29
N ASP A 187 -10.90 -10.05 -17.16
CA ASP A 187 -9.61 -9.71 -17.80
C ASP A 187 -8.40 -9.99 -16.88
N GLY A 188 -8.62 -10.66 -15.75
CA GLY A 188 -7.57 -11.13 -14.85
C GLY A 188 -7.03 -10.09 -13.85
N ARG A 189 -7.61 -8.89 -13.81
CA ARG A 189 -7.20 -7.82 -12.87
C ARG A 189 -7.89 -7.93 -11.52
N VAL A 190 -7.30 -7.29 -10.51
CA VAL A 190 -7.93 -7.08 -9.20
C VAL A 190 -8.65 -5.75 -9.22
N LEU A 191 -9.86 -5.70 -8.67
CA LEU A 191 -10.64 -4.47 -8.55
C LEU A 191 -10.98 -4.22 -7.08
N PHE A 192 -10.73 -2.98 -6.65
CA PHE A 192 -11.14 -2.45 -5.35
C PHE A 192 -12.13 -1.31 -5.56
N SER A 193 -13.14 -1.25 -4.72
CA SER A 193 -14.09 -0.13 -4.69
C SER A 193 -14.44 0.24 -3.26
#